data_1a20f0e55aa7d2a7461eebdc8e174ab8
#
_entry.id   1a20f0e55aa7d2a7461eebdc8e174ab8
#
_cell.length_a   1.000
_cell.length_b   1.000
_cell.length_c   1.000
_cell.angle_alpha   90.00
_cell.angle_beta   90.00
_cell.angle_gamma   90.00
#
_symmetry.space_group_name_H-M   'P 1'
#
loop_
_entity.id
_entity.type
_entity.pdbx_description
1 polymer ?
#
loop_
_entity_poly.entity_id
_entity_poly.type
_entity_poly.pdbx_seq_one_letter_code
_entity_poly.pdbx_strand_id
1 'polypeptide(L)'
;MGQLGYTQGDLGWSELNTTDAAAAVEFYSALVGWEKKGEPMPGYFVFGREGEMFGGITNLQPGDTTPRWMPYISVDDLSATLAKAESLGAAVILPPMALPEDGGHIAIIKDPQGVATGLAQYNKKES
;
A
#
# COMPACT_ATOMS: atom_id res chain seq x y z
N MET A 1 8.49 22.02 -4.40
CA MET A 1 8.79 20.62 -4.25
C MET A 1 7.54 19.79 -4.47
N GLY A 2 7.57 18.81 -5.35
CA GLY A 2 6.43 17.95 -5.59
C GLY A 2 6.16 17.05 -4.39
N GLN A 3 4.93 16.60 -4.29
CA GLN A 3 4.59 15.62 -3.25
C GLN A 3 5.24 14.28 -3.59
N LEU A 4 5.95 13.73 -2.63
CA LEU A 4 6.49 12.39 -2.76
C LEU A 4 5.33 11.40 -2.85
N GLY A 5 5.50 10.37 -3.65
CA GLY A 5 4.54 9.29 -3.76
C GLY A 5 3.55 9.40 -4.91
N TYR A 6 3.61 10.49 -5.69
CA TYR A 6 2.66 10.68 -6.80
C TYR A 6 3.31 10.69 -8.17
N THR A 7 4.62 10.60 -8.25
CA THR A 7 5.34 10.56 -9.53
C THR A 7 5.67 9.10 -9.88
N GLN A 8 5.64 8.81 -11.17
CA GLN A 8 6.00 7.46 -11.66
C GLN A 8 7.28 6.96 -10.99
N GLY A 9 7.18 5.81 -10.34
CA GLY A 9 8.31 5.17 -9.68
C GLY A 9 8.52 5.55 -8.21
N ASP A 10 7.78 6.53 -7.68
CA ASP A 10 7.92 6.90 -6.27
C ASP A 10 7.35 5.84 -5.34
N LEU A 11 7.98 5.65 -4.19
CA LEU A 11 7.41 4.85 -3.11
C LEU A 11 6.53 5.77 -2.27
N GLY A 12 5.21 5.68 -2.45
CA GLY A 12 4.29 6.64 -1.87
C GLY A 12 3.57 6.21 -0.61
N TRP A 13 3.52 4.92 -0.35
CA TRP A 13 2.74 4.37 0.75
C TRP A 13 3.42 3.12 1.24
N SER A 14 3.43 2.92 2.56
CA SER A 14 3.98 1.70 3.15
C SER A 14 2.87 0.97 3.88
N GLU A 15 2.78 -0.31 3.67
CA GLU A 15 1.74 -1.11 4.31
C GLU A 15 2.37 -2.24 5.10
N LEU A 16 2.02 -2.34 6.37
CA LEU A 16 2.41 -3.47 7.20
C LEU A 16 1.35 -4.55 7.10
N ASN A 17 1.75 -5.72 6.66
CA ASN A 17 0.90 -6.91 6.66
C ASN A 17 1.33 -7.75 7.84
N THR A 18 0.44 -7.95 8.81
CA THR A 18 0.81 -8.56 10.08
C THR A 18 -0.23 -9.59 10.53
N THR A 19 0.11 -10.36 11.53
CA THR A 19 -0.78 -11.38 12.09
C THR A 19 -1.81 -10.79 13.04
N ASP A 20 -1.57 -9.58 13.57
CA ASP A 20 -2.49 -8.91 14.49
C ASP A 20 -2.34 -7.41 14.32
N ALA A 21 -3.16 -6.83 13.47
CA ALA A 21 -3.07 -5.42 13.12
C ALA A 21 -3.32 -4.51 14.33
N ALA A 22 -4.29 -4.84 15.17
CA ALA A 22 -4.59 -4.02 16.35
C ALA A 22 -3.41 -3.99 17.32
N ALA A 23 -2.77 -5.12 17.54
CA ALA A 23 -1.57 -5.19 18.40
C ALA A 23 -0.41 -4.43 17.79
N ALA A 24 -0.26 -4.47 16.45
CA ALA A 24 0.80 -3.73 15.77
C ALA A 24 0.60 -2.22 15.90
N VAL A 25 -0.63 -1.73 15.79
CA VAL A 25 -0.93 -0.32 16.00
C VAL A 25 -0.48 0.12 17.40
N GLU A 26 -0.82 -0.66 18.43
CA GLU A 26 -0.40 -0.35 19.80
C GLU A 26 1.12 -0.37 19.95
N PHE A 27 1.76 -1.37 19.36
CA PHE A 27 3.22 -1.50 19.44
C PHE A 27 3.92 -0.27 18.85
N TYR A 28 3.56 0.09 17.62
CA TYR A 28 4.24 1.22 16.96
C TYR A 28 3.85 2.56 17.56
N SER A 29 2.64 2.70 18.08
CA SER A 29 2.25 3.91 18.80
C SER A 29 3.12 4.10 20.04
N ALA A 30 3.34 3.04 20.79
CA ALA A 30 4.19 3.10 21.98
C ALA A 30 5.66 3.30 21.63
N LEU A 31 6.11 2.64 20.56
CA LEU A 31 7.52 2.65 20.20
C LEU A 31 7.98 3.99 19.61
N VAL A 32 7.23 4.53 18.66
CA VAL A 32 7.67 5.71 17.89
C VAL A 32 6.64 6.83 17.83
N GLY A 33 5.53 6.69 18.55
CA GLY A 33 4.54 7.76 18.63
C GLY A 33 3.61 7.87 17.43
N TRP A 34 3.49 6.84 16.64
CA TRP A 34 2.54 6.85 15.54
C TRP A 34 1.11 6.91 16.06
N GLU A 35 0.25 7.60 15.33
CA GLU A 35 -1.16 7.78 15.69
C GLU A 35 -2.04 7.06 14.68
N LYS A 36 -3.09 6.42 15.18
CA LYS A 36 -4.12 5.87 14.31
C LYS A 36 -4.93 7.03 13.75
N LYS A 37 -4.90 7.20 12.44
CA LYS A 37 -5.57 8.29 11.75
C LYS A 37 -6.96 7.91 11.22
N GLY A 38 -7.26 6.62 11.13
CA GLY A 38 -8.55 6.16 10.66
C GLY A 38 -8.55 4.69 10.34
N GLU A 39 -9.74 4.21 10.01
CA GLU A 39 -9.96 2.81 9.61
C GLU A 39 -10.91 2.82 8.42
N PRO A 40 -10.40 3.19 7.22
CA PRO A 40 -11.28 3.35 6.04
C PRO A 40 -11.94 2.05 5.59
N MET A 41 -11.37 0.91 5.98
CA MET A 41 -11.95 -0.40 5.74
C MET A 41 -11.76 -1.21 7.01
N PRO A 42 -12.70 -2.12 7.34
CA PRO A 42 -12.56 -2.94 8.56
C PRO A 42 -11.21 -3.65 8.59
N GLY A 43 -10.47 -3.47 9.67
CA GLY A 43 -9.17 -4.11 9.87
C GLY A 43 -8.00 -3.47 9.15
N TYR A 44 -8.21 -2.40 8.41
CA TYR A 44 -7.15 -1.64 7.77
C TYR A 44 -6.99 -0.30 8.51
N PHE A 45 -5.90 -0.13 9.23
CA PHE A 45 -5.67 1.05 10.05
C PHE A 45 -4.68 1.97 9.37
N VAL A 46 -5.07 3.22 9.16
CA VAL A 46 -4.15 4.23 8.65
C VAL A 46 -3.41 4.85 9.84
N PHE A 47 -2.11 4.97 9.71
CA PHE A 47 -1.28 5.56 10.76
C PHE A 47 -0.51 6.75 10.24
N GLY A 48 -0.11 7.60 11.16
CA GLY A 48 0.66 8.80 10.82
C GLY A 48 1.01 9.58 12.05
N ARG A 49 1.22 10.85 11.86
CA ARG A 49 1.58 11.79 12.89
C ARG A 49 1.14 13.18 12.44
N GLU A 50 0.93 14.09 13.35
CA GLU A 50 0.49 15.49 13.11
C GLU A 50 0.32 15.89 11.64
N GLY A 51 -0.92 15.79 11.13
CA GLY A 51 -1.22 16.23 9.76
C GLY A 51 -0.71 15.35 8.64
N GLU A 52 0.03 14.29 8.95
CA GLU A 52 0.61 13.39 7.94
C GLU A 52 0.10 11.97 8.13
N MET A 53 -0.13 11.29 7.00
CA MET A 53 -0.42 9.86 6.98
C MET A 53 0.72 9.16 6.26
N PHE A 54 1.25 8.11 6.87
CA PHE A 54 2.43 7.41 6.34
C PHE A 54 2.10 6.12 5.62
N GLY A 55 1.06 5.42 6.06
CA GLY A 55 0.76 4.13 5.51
C GLY A 55 -0.37 3.43 6.24
N GLY A 56 -0.48 2.15 6.02
CA GLY A 56 -1.51 1.32 6.60
C GLY A 56 -0.97 0.11 7.33
N ILE A 57 -1.76 -0.40 8.25
CA ILE A 57 -1.48 -1.63 8.98
C ILE A 57 -2.71 -2.50 8.84
N THR A 58 -2.54 -3.71 8.34
CA THR A 58 -3.65 -4.63 8.12
C THR A 58 -3.23 -6.06 8.40
N ASN A 59 -4.23 -6.89 8.67
CA ASN A 59 -3.98 -8.32 8.85
C ASN A 59 -3.62 -8.97 7.52
N LEU A 60 -2.86 -10.06 7.61
CA LEU A 60 -2.54 -10.87 6.42
C LEU A 60 -3.84 -11.34 5.76
N GLN A 61 -3.84 -11.38 4.44
CA GLN A 61 -4.95 -11.94 3.69
C GLN A 61 -5.04 -13.45 3.93
N PRO A 62 -6.24 -14.05 3.81
CA PRO A 62 -6.37 -15.49 3.96
C PRO A 62 -5.39 -16.24 3.05
N GLY A 63 -4.66 -17.19 3.63
CA GLY A 63 -3.66 -17.97 2.90
C GLY A 63 -2.27 -17.37 2.86
N ASP A 64 -2.13 -16.12 3.24
CA ASP A 64 -0.82 -15.46 3.31
C ASP A 64 -0.23 -15.68 4.71
N THR A 65 0.99 -16.20 4.77
CA THR A 65 1.64 -16.54 6.05
C THR A 65 2.89 -15.73 6.32
N THR A 66 3.21 -14.76 5.46
CA THR A 66 4.46 -14.01 5.57
C THR A 66 4.21 -12.56 5.98
N PRO A 67 4.41 -12.22 7.28
CA PRO A 67 4.34 -10.82 7.71
C PRO A 67 5.44 -10.01 7.02
N ARG A 68 5.12 -8.77 6.67
CA ARG A 68 6.09 -7.94 5.94
C ARG A 68 5.66 -6.49 5.87
N TRP A 69 6.62 -5.62 5.62
CA TRP A 69 6.35 -4.28 5.13
C TRP A 69 6.32 -4.33 3.60
N MET A 70 5.30 -3.75 3.01
CA MET A 70 5.13 -3.74 1.57
C MET A 70 4.96 -2.31 1.09
N PRO A 71 5.89 -1.80 0.26
CA PRO A 71 5.73 -0.48 -0.32
C PRO A 71 4.77 -0.53 -1.51
N TYR A 72 4.13 0.61 -1.78
CA TYR A 72 3.38 0.82 -3.00
C TYR A 72 4.15 1.77 -3.89
N ILE A 73 4.38 1.37 -5.12
CA ILE A 73 5.07 2.19 -6.12
C ILE A 73 4.00 2.90 -6.93
N SER A 74 4.12 4.23 -7.05
CA SER A 74 3.20 5.02 -7.85
C SER A 74 3.47 4.81 -9.34
N VAL A 75 2.42 4.58 -10.12
CA VAL A 75 2.52 4.41 -11.56
C VAL A 75 1.47 5.26 -12.25
N ASP A 76 1.77 5.73 -13.44
CA ASP A 76 0.86 6.59 -14.21
C ASP A 76 -0.29 5.81 -14.84
N ASP A 77 -0.03 4.56 -15.21
CA ASP A 77 -1.03 3.69 -15.86
C ASP A 77 -0.90 2.28 -15.30
N LEU A 78 -1.79 1.94 -14.38
CA LEU A 78 -1.73 0.66 -13.69
C LEU A 78 -1.91 -0.52 -14.63
N SER A 79 -2.87 -0.45 -15.54
CA SER A 79 -3.12 -1.55 -16.48
C SER A 79 -1.91 -1.83 -17.35
N ALA A 80 -1.30 -0.78 -17.90
CA ALA A 80 -0.10 -0.92 -18.73
C ALA A 80 1.06 -1.45 -17.90
N THR A 81 1.19 -0.99 -16.65
CA THR A 81 2.27 -1.44 -15.77
C THR A 81 2.11 -2.92 -15.43
N LEU A 82 0.89 -3.38 -15.19
CA LEU A 82 0.66 -4.80 -14.89
C LEU A 82 0.98 -5.69 -16.08
N ALA A 83 0.59 -5.28 -17.29
CA ALA A 83 0.93 -6.04 -18.50
C ALA A 83 2.44 -6.12 -18.68
N LYS A 84 3.14 -5.01 -18.44
CA LYS A 84 4.59 -4.98 -18.54
C LYS A 84 5.22 -5.86 -17.45
N ALA A 85 4.70 -5.81 -16.24
CA ALA A 85 5.21 -6.64 -15.14
C ALA A 85 5.15 -8.12 -15.49
N GLU A 86 4.02 -8.57 -16.04
CA GLU A 86 3.87 -9.96 -16.44
C GLU A 86 4.88 -10.32 -17.53
N SER A 87 5.11 -9.42 -18.49
CA SER A 87 6.09 -9.66 -19.55
C SER A 87 7.52 -9.74 -19.00
N LEU A 88 7.76 -9.15 -17.84
CA LEU A 88 9.07 -9.17 -17.16
C LEU A 88 9.19 -10.31 -16.14
N GLY A 89 8.20 -11.18 -16.04
CA GLY A 89 8.27 -12.36 -15.18
C GLY A 89 7.58 -12.24 -13.84
N ALA A 90 6.85 -11.16 -13.59
CA ALA A 90 6.09 -11.01 -12.36
C ALA A 90 4.72 -11.68 -12.47
N ALA A 91 4.11 -11.96 -11.32
CA ALA A 91 2.74 -12.47 -11.25
C ALA A 91 1.85 -11.44 -10.58
N VAL A 92 0.63 -11.28 -11.07
CA VAL A 92 -0.36 -10.42 -10.43
C VAL A 92 -1.05 -11.25 -9.36
N ILE A 93 -0.92 -10.86 -8.07
CA ILE A 93 -1.53 -11.59 -6.97
C ILE A 93 -2.78 -10.91 -6.43
N LEU A 94 -2.92 -9.61 -6.66
CA LEU A 94 -4.17 -8.89 -6.43
C LEU A 94 -4.44 -8.04 -7.66
N PRO A 95 -5.52 -8.32 -8.41
CA PRO A 95 -5.86 -7.50 -9.57
C PRO A 95 -6.30 -6.09 -9.15
N PRO A 96 -6.40 -5.14 -10.09
CA PRO A 96 -6.76 -3.77 -9.75
C PRO A 96 -8.00 -3.67 -8.89
N MET A 97 -7.90 -2.93 -7.80
CA MET A 97 -8.97 -2.69 -6.85
C MET A 97 -9.11 -1.20 -6.63
N ALA A 98 -10.34 -0.71 -6.68
CA ALA A 98 -10.60 0.72 -6.50
C ALA A 98 -10.34 1.13 -5.05
N LEU A 99 -9.72 2.29 -4.90
CA LEU A 99 -9.55 2.93 -3.60
C LEU A 99 -10.81 3.71 -3.23
N PRO A 100 -11.07 3.90 -1.92
CA PRO A 100 -12.22 4.70 -1.48
C PRO A 100 -12.15 6.13 -2.02
N GLU A 101 -13.31 6.75 -2.16
CA GLU A 101 -13.43 8.18 -2.50
C GLU A 101 -12.73 8.56 -3.81
N ASP A 102 -12.83 7.69 -4.81
CA ASP A 102 -12.20 7.91 -6.11
C ASP A 102 -10.70 8.18 -6.03
N GLY A 103 -10.04 7.54 -5.07
CA GLY A 103 -8.61 7.73 -4.86
C GLY A 103 -7.71 7.12 -5.91
N GLY A 104 -8.27 6.31 -6.81
CA GLY A 104 -7.51 5.59 -7.82
C GLY A 104 -7.66 4.09 -7.68
N HIS A 105 -6.63 3.36 -8.09
CA HIS A 105 -6.64 1.89 -8.03
C HIS A 105 -5.29 1.39 -7.56
N ILE A 106 -5.32 0.23 -6.91
CA ILE A 106 -4.10 -0.47 -6.50
C ILE A 106 -4.12 -1.88 -7.01
N ALA A 107 -2.94 -2.48 -7.10
CA ALA A 107 -2.77 -3.90 -7.39
C ALA A 107 -1.54 -4.38 -6.64
N ILE A 108 -1.38 -5.69 -6.50
CA ILE A 108 -0.20 -6.27 -5.87
C ILE A 108 0.37 -7.28 -6.83
N ILE A 109 1.67 -7.20 -7.04
CA ILE A 109 2.41 -8.16 -7.86
C ILE A 109 3.41 -8.90 -7.00
N LYS A 110 3.83 -10.05 -7.48
CA LYS A 110 4.97 -10.76 -6.92
C LYS A 110 6.07 -10.67 -7.96
N ASP A 111 7.21 -10.07 -7.59
CA ASP A 111 8.30 -9.87 -8.53
C ASP A 111 8.95 -11.22 -8.91
N PRO A 112 9.87 -11.23 -9.90
CA PRO A 112 10.47 -12.51 -10.32
C PRO A 112 11.21 -13.27 -9.22
N GLN A 113 11.61 -12.60 -8.15
CA GLN A 113 12.26 -13.25 -7.02
C GLN A 113 11.28 -13.67 -5.92
N GLY A 114 9.97 -13.42 -6.13
CA GLY A 114 8.95 -13.84 -5.18
C GLY A 114 8.58 -12.82 -4.13
N VAL A 115 8.95 -11.56 -4.31
CA VAL A 115 8.63 -10.50 -3.33
C VAL A 115 7.34 -9.79 -3.73
N ALA A 116 6.41 -9.68 -2.77
CA ALA A 116 5.18 -8.94 -2.98
C ALA A 116 5.45 -7.44 -2.95
N THR A 117 4.90 -6.72 -3.93
CA THR A 117 5.06 -5.27 -4.05
C THR A 117 3.74 -4.68 -4.51
N GLY A 118 3.33 -3.58 -3.89
CA GLY A 118 2.13 -2.87 -4.31
C GLY A 118 2.40 -1.90 -5.43
N LEU A 119 1.40 -1.73 -6.28
CA LEU A 119 1.40 -0.71 -7.32
C LEU A 119 0.16 0.14 -7.14
N ALA A 120 0.29 1.46 -7.32
CA ALA A 120 -0.82 2.37 -7.10
C ALA A 120 -0.89 3.40 -8.21
N GLN A 121 -2.09 3.56 -8.75
CA GLN A 121 -2.39 4.66 -9.65
C GLN A 121 -3.35 5.57 -8.92
N TYR A 122 -2.84 6.68 -8.40
CA TYR A 122 -3.67 7.62 -7.66
C TYR A 122 -4.34 8.60 -8.61
N ASN A 123 -5.60 8.91 -8.34
CA ASN A 123 -6.27 9.99 -9.05
C ASN A 123 -5.76 11.31 -8.48
N LYS A 124 -5.25 12.16 -9.35
CA LYS A 124 -4.78 13.47 -8.92
C LYS A 124 -5.99 14.34 -8.64
N LYS A 125 -5.99 14.96 -7.46
CA LYS A 125 -7.00 15.96 -7.15
C LYS A 125 -6.63 17.24 -7.85
N GLU A 126 -7.59 17.84 -8.52
CA GLU A 126 -7.38 19.15 -9.09
C GLU A 126 -7.42 20.19 -7.98
N SER A 127 -6.47 21.08 -7.98
CA SER A 127 -6.38 22.15 -7.00
C SER A 127 -7.26 23.32 -7.38
#